data_641a503f00971ab8276dfbf852d727fc
#
_entry.id   641a503f00971ab8276dfbf852d727fc
#
_cell.length_a   1.000
_cell.length_b   1.000
_cell.length_c   1.000
_cell.angle_alpha   90.00
_cell.angle_beta   90.00
_cell.angle_gamma   90.00
#
_symmetry.space_group_name_H-M   'P 1'
#
loop_
_entity.id
_entity.type
_entity.pdbx_description
1 polymer ?
#
loop_
_entity_poly.entity_id
_entity_poly.type
_entity_poly.pdbx_seq_one_letter_code
_entity_poly.pdbx_strand_id
1 'polypeptide(L)'
;MMKVALLSSLIALSSIAYADEFKLISTDIAAGKPLSIKQVFNGFGCTGDNVSPQLAWHGAPKGTQSFAITAYDPDAPSGSGWWHWTVVNIPADVSSLATGASSSPAGLPVGAIQGRNDYGNSGFGGACPPAGDKPHHYQFTVWALKVDHLSVDANASGALIGYMLRANALAKVQIVAPTRR
;
A
#
# COMPACT_ATOMS: atom_id res chain seq x y z
N MET A 1 57.41 26.04 41.18
CA MET A 1 57.16 25.13 40.04
C MET A 1 55.67 24.86 39.96
N MET A 2 54.93 25.51 39.06
CA MET A 2 53.48 25.37 38.88
C MET A 2 53.22 24.31 37.78
N LYS A 3 52.54 23.22 38.13
CA LYS A 3 52.11 22.19 37.14
C LYS A 3 50.77 22.60 36.54
N VAL A 4 50.77 22.91 35.24
CA VAL A 4 49.53 23.15 34.47
C VAL A 4 49.02 21.77 34.01
N ALA A 5 47.81 21.41 34.44
CA ALA A 5 47.13 20.23 33.95
C ALA A 5 46.28 20.61 32.73
N LEU A 6 46.59 20.08 31.54
CA LEU A 6 45.74 20.19 30.36
C LEU A 6 44.59 19.18 30.50
N LEU A 7 43.36 19.67 30.60
CA LEU A 7 42.16 18.87 30.43
C LEU A 7 41.85 18.75 28.92
N SER A 8 42.03 17.56 28.37
CA SER A 8 41.57 17.27 27.00
C SER A 8 40.08 16.89 27.02
N SER A 9 39.22 17.77 26.51
CA SER A 9 37.80 17.49 26.32
C SER A 9 37.61 16.63 25.06
N LEU A 10 37.19 15.37 25.24
CA LEU A 10 36.70 14.55 24.15
C LEU A 10 35.30 15.02 23.77
N ILE A 11 35.13 15.58 22.58
CA ILE A 11 33.84 15.86 21.97
C ILE A 11 33.36 14.56 21.29
N ALA A 12 32.35 13.89 21.89
CA ALA A 12 31.70 12.77 21.27
C ALA A 12 30.76 13.30 20.14
N LEU A 13 31.12 13.06 18.88
CA LEU A 13 30.21 13.29 17.77
C LEU A 13 29.15 12.18 17.79
N SER A 14 27.94 12.54 18.24
CA SER A 14 26.76 11.69 18.09
C SER A 14 26.32 11.73 16.62
N SER A 15 26.52 10.64 15.88
CA SER A 15 25.94 10.46 14.56
C SER A 15 24.41 10.33 14.70
N ILE A 16 23.67 11.33 14.22
CA ILE A 16 22.22 11.25 14.08
C ILE A 16 21.98 10.32 12.89
N ALA A 17 21.60 9.07 13.16
CA ALA A 17 21.09 8.18 12.13
C ALA A 17 19.72 8.71 11.69
N TYR A 18 19.64 9.30 10.50
CA TYR A 18 18.38 9.57 9.86
C TYR A 18 17.73 8.21 9.50
N ALA A 19 16.58 7.90 10.09
CA ALA A 19 15.78 6.80 9.61
C ALA A 19 15.33 7.15 8.18
N ASP A 20 15.53 6.21 7.24
CA ASP A 20 15.02 6.38 5.88
C ASP A 20 13.51 6.61 5.93
N GLU A 21 13.04 7.59 5.17
CA GLU A 21 11.61 7.89 5.06
C GLU A 21 10.87 6.71 4.44
N PHE A 22 9.73 6.32 5.02
CA PHE A 22 8.90 5.25 4.45
C PHE A 22 8.32 5.71 3.11
N LYS A 23 8.71 5.04 2.02
CA LYS A 23 8.36 5.42 0.63
C LYS A 23 7.73 4.27 -0.13
N LEU A 24 6.80 4.62 -1.01
CA LEU A 24 6.16 3.75 -2.01
C LEU A 24 6.52 4.26 -3.40
N ILE A 25 7.01 3.36 -4.24
CA ILE A 25 7.33 3.60 -5.65
C ILE A 25 6.64 2.55 -6.52
N SER A 26 6.42 2.88 -7.78
CA SER A 26 5.85 1.97 -8.76
C SER A 26 6.39 2.28 -10.16
N THR A 27 6.55 1.24 -10.97
CA THR A 27 6.85 1.37 -12.42
C THR A 27 5.58 1.48 -13.26
N ASP A 28 4.41 1.15 -12.69
CA ASP A 28 3.14 1.08 -13.42
C ASP A 28 2.23 2.29 -13.15
N ILE A 29 2.33 2.89 -11.96
CA ILE A 29 1.50 4.03 -11.53
C ILE A 29 2.35 5.13 -10.91
N ALA A 30 1.91 6.38 -11.02
CA ALA A 30 2.61 7.52 -10.44
C ALA A 30 1.63 8.52 -9.78
N ALA A 31 2.09 9.18 -8.72
CA ALA A 31 1.30 10.20 -8.03
C ALA A 31 0.88 11.33 -8.97
N GLY A 32 -0.41 11.68 -8.94
CA GLY A 32 -0.99 12.73 -9.79
C GLY A 32 -1.13 12.37 -11.27
N LYS A 33 -0.83 11.13 -11.68
CA LYS A 33 -1.03 10.66 -13.05
C LYS A 33 -2.22 9.71 -13.13
N PRO A 34 -2.99 9.74 -14.23
CA PRO A 34 -4.08 8.79 -14.46
C PRO A 34 -3.55 7.35 -14.52
N LEU A 35 -4.38 6.41 -14.11
CA LEU A 35 -4.13 4.98 -14.32
C LEU A 35 -4.13 4.66 -15.81
N SER A 36 -3.27 3.74 -16.23
CA SER A 36 -3.25 3.24 -17.61
C SER A 36 -4.36 2.21 -17.83
N ILE A 37 -4.61 1.85 -19.08
CA ILE A 37 -5.57 0.81 -19.46
C ILE A 37 -5.32 -0.52 -18.72
N LYS A 38 -4.07 -0.81 -18.35
CA LYS A 38 -3.70 -2.00 -17.62
C LYS A 38 -4.41 -2.09 -16.26
N GLN A 39 -4.55 -0.97 -15.54
CA GLN A 39 -5.18 -0.90 -14.23
C GLN A 39 -6.68 -0.56 -14.28
N VAL A 40 -7.25 -0.44 -15.47
CA VAL A 40 -8.70 -0.26 -15.66
C VAL A 40 -9.40 -1.61 -15.56
N PHE A 41 -10.60 -1.62 -14.95
CA PHE A 41 -11.40 -2.83 -14.77
C PHE A 41 -11.89 -3.41 -16.10
N ASN A 42 -12.11 -4.71 -16.14
CA ASN A 42 -12.78 -5.38 -17.26
C ASN A 42 -14.19 -5.82 -16.82
N GLY A 43 -15.13 -4.94 -17.00
CA GLY A 43 -16.53 -5.10 -16.59
C GLY A 43 -17.17 -3.77 -16.19
N PHE A 44 -18.42 -3.75 -15.82
CA PHE A 44 -19.18 -2.54 -15.46
C PHE A 44 -19.14 -1.46 -16.56
N GLY A 45 -19.01 -1.88 -17.82
CA GLY A 45 -18.88 -0.98 -18.98
C GLY A 45 -17.47 -0.43 -19.20
N CYS A 46 -16.47 -0.92 -18.48
CA CYS A 46 -15.05 -0.70 -18.73
C CYS A 46 -14.42 -1.90 -19.43
N THR A 47 -13.37 -1.66 -20.22
CA THR A 47 -12.69 -2.65 -21.06
C THR A 47 -11.18 -2.58 -20.89
N GLY A 48 -10.70 -2.54 -19.63
CA GLY A 48 -9.28 -2.54 -19.31
C GLY A 48 -8.73 -3.95 -19.11
N ASP A 49 -7.43 -4.02 -18.86
CA ASP A 49 -6.73 -5.30 -18.69
C ASP A 49 -6.89 -5.89 -17.27
N ASN A 50 -7.35 -5.08 -16.32
CA ASN A 50 -7.57 -5.46 -14.92
C ASN A 50 -6.32 -6.03 -14.21
N VAL A 51 -5.15 -5.49 -14.49
CA VAL A 51 -3.86 -5.95 -13.98
C VAL A 51 -3.46 -5.12 -12.76
N SER A 52 -3.18 -5.77 -11.63
CA SER A 52 -2.67 -5.10 -10.43
C SER A 52 -1.30 -4.46 -10.71
N PRO A 53 -1.04 -3.23 -10.22
CA PRO A 53 0.24 -2.55 -10.49
C PRO A 53 1.39 -3.18 -9.70
N GLN A 54 2.60 -3.04 -10.24
CA GLN A 54 3.82 -3.22 -9.47
C GLN A 54 3.88 -2.18 -8.36
N LEU A 55 4.24 -2.61 -7.15
CA LEU A 55 4.45 -1.74 -5.99
C LEU A 55 5.74 -2.15 -5.29
N ALA A 56 6.58 -1.19 -4.92
CA ALA A 56 7.77 -1.43 -4.10
C ALA A 56 7.88 -0.37 -3.00
N TRP A 57 8.37 -0.77 -1.84
CA TRP A 57 8.48 0.12 -0.69
C TRP A 57 9.78 -0.10 0.07
N HIS A 58 10.22 0.93 0.77
CA HIS A 58 11.43 0.91 1.61
C HIS A 58 11.29 1.91 2.77
N GLY A 59 12.21 1.86 3.73
CA GLY A 59 12.23 2.80 4.86
C GLY A 59 11.10 2.57 5.86
N ALA A 60 10.57 1.35 5.97
CA ALA A 60 9.53 1.03 6.94
C ALA A 60 10.03 1.28 8.38
N PRO A 61 9.15 1.74 9.31
CA PRO A 61 9.56 2.02 10.67
C PRO A 61 10.06 0.77 11.40
N LYS A 62 10.97 0.99 12.35
CA LYS A 62 11.41 -0.08 13.24
C LYS A 62 10.22 -0.69 13.98
N GLY A 63 10.20 -2.02 14.10
CA GLY A 63 9.10 -2.75 14.72
C GLY A 63 8.02 -3.18 13.75
N THR A 64 8.18 -2.93 12.44
CA THR A 64 7.29 -3.51 11.42
C THR A 64 7.42 -5.02 11.42
N GLN A 65 6.28 -5.71 11.59
CA GLN A 65 6.19 -7.18 11.63
C GLN A 65 5.52 -7.76 10.38
N SER A 66 4.68 -6.97 9.69
CA SER A 66 4.09 -7.33 8.41
C SER A 66 3.73 -6.08 7.61
N PHE A 67 3.40 -6.30 6.34
CA PHE A 67 2.83 -5.26 5.48
C PHE A 67 1.42 -5.64 5.01
N ALA A 68 0.69 -4.62 4.59
CA ALA A 68 -0.54 -4.77 3.85
C ALA A 68 -0.61 -3.75 2.71
N ILE A 69 -1.39 -4.07 1.69
CA ILE A 69 -1.67 -3.19 0.55
C ILE A 69 -3.17 -2.98 0.45
N THR A 70 -3.58 -1.75 0.15
CA THR A 70 -4.95 -1.42 -0.21
C THR A 70 -4.98 -0.56 -1.45
N ALA A 71 -5.97 -0.80 -2.34
CA ALA A 71 -6.39 0.14 -3.37
C ALA A 71 -7.84 0.54 -3.08
N TYR A 72 -8.09 1.83 -2.93
CA TYR A 72 -9.36 2.37 -2.49
C TYR A 72 -9.70 3.66 -3.25
N ASP A 73 -10.97 3.78 -3.65
CA ASP A 73 -11.54 4.96 -4.28
C ASP A 73 -12.52 5.64 -3.30
N PRO A 74 -12.15 6.78 -2.68
CA PRO A 74 -13.03 7.51 -1.79
C PRO A 74 -14.14 8.27 -2.52
N ASP A 75 -14.00 8.50 -3.83
CA ASP A 75 -14.90 9.34 -4.63
C ASP A 75 -16.04 8.51 -5.24
N ALA A 76 -15.99 7.19 -5.17
CA ALA A 76 -17.04 6.33 -5.69
C ALA A 76 -18.40 6.63 -5.04
N PRO A 77 -19.49 6.80 -5.83
CA PRO A 77 -20.80 7.23 -5.34
C PRO A 77 -21.59 6.10 -4.64
N SER A 78 -20.92 5.31 -3.81
CA SER A 78 -21.50 4.20 -3.06
C SER A 78 -21.90 4.57 -1.61
N GLY A 79 -21.59 5.80 -1.17
CA GLY A 79 -21.76 6.24 0.21
C GLY A 79 -20.62 5.82 1.16
N SER A 80 -19.77 4.87 0.77
CA SER A 80 -18.63 4.39 1.57
C SER A 80 -17.32 4.32 0.78
N GLY A 81 -17.27 4.89 -0.44
CA GLY A 81 -16.18 4.67 -1.39
C GLY A 81 -16.19 3.26 -1.95
N TRP A 82 -15.07 2.82 -2.56
CA TRP A 82 -14.99 1.51 -3.20
C TRP A 82 -13.63 0.88 -2.96
N TRP A 83 -13.63 -0.34 -2.42
CA TRP A 83 -12.42 -1.12 -2.20
C TRP A 83 -12.10 -1.94 -3.45
N HIS A 84 -10.99 -1.61 -4.08
CA HIS A 84 -10.51 -2.24 -5.31
C HIS A 84 -9.60 -3.42 -5.05
N TRP A 85 -8.84 -3.38 -3.96
CA TRP A 85 -7.88 -4.41 -3.61
C TRP A 85 -7.48 -4.31 -2.14
N THR A 86 -7.32 -5.46 -1.49
CA THR A 86 -6.70 -5.57 -0.18
C THR A 86 -5.82 -6.80 -0.15
N VAL A 87 -4.59 -6.66 0.30
CA VAL A 87 -3.65 -7.75 0.59
C VAL A 87 -3.15 -7.53 1.99
N VAL A 88 -3.24 -8.56 2.84
CA VAL A 88 -2.75 -8.51 4.23
C VAL A 88 -1.77 -9.65 4.48
N ASN A 89 -1.09 -9.61 5.63
CA ASN A 89 -0.16 -10.65 6.07
C ASN A 89 1.02 -10.83 5.09
N ILE A 90 1.46 -9.74 4.47
CA ILE A 90 2.69 -9.73 3.68
C ILE A 90 3.87 -9.75 4.66
N PRO A 91 4.79 -10.74 4.58
CA PRO A 91 5.92 -10.86 5.50
C PRO A 91 6.81 -9.60 5.52
N ALA A 92 7.44 -9.32 6.66
CA ALA A 92 8.25 -8.11 6.88
C ALA A 92 9.52 -8.04 6.01
N ASP A 93 10.00 -9.15 5.49
CA ASP A 93 11.14 -9.26 4.58
C ASP A 93 10.78 -9.03 3.11
N VAL A 94 9.48 -8.89 2.80
CA VAL A 94 8.99 -8.55 1.46
C VAL A 94 8.93 -7.03 1.32
N SER A 95 9.43 -6.52 0.22
CA SER A 95 9.46 -5.08 -0.09
C SER A 95 8.85 -4.72 -1.45
N SER A 96 8.25 -5.69 -2.14
CA SER A 96 7.59 -5.42 -3.43
C SER A 96 6.58 -6.50 -3.81
N LEU A 97 5.61 -6.11 -4.65
CA LEU A 97 4.78 -7.01 -5.45
C LEU A 97 4.95 -6.67 -6.93
N ALA A 98 5.03 -7.69 -7.77
CA ALA A 98 5.16 -7.51 -9.22
C ALA A 98 3.85 -7.05 -9.88
N THR A 99 3.93 -6.51 -11.09
CA THR A 99 2.77 -6.29 -11.96
C THR A 99 1.99 -7.60 -12.12
N GLY A 100 0.67 -7.56 -11.94
CA GLY A 100 -0.20 -8.73 -12.07
C GLY A 100 -0.14 -9.71 -10.89
N ALA A 101 0.53 -9.38 -9.79
CA ALA A 101 0.66 -10.24 -8.62
C ALA A 101 -0.70 -10.75 -8.09
N SER A 102 -1.75 -9.94 -8.18
CA SER A 102 -3.08 -10.31 -7.70
C SER A 102 -3.71 -11.50 -8.42
N SER A 103 -3.45 -11.68 -9.71
CA SER A 103 -4.05 -12.73 -10.55
C SER A 103 -3.11 -13.91 -10.82
N SER A 104 -1.85 -13.81 -10.42
CA SER A 104 -0.88 -14.89 -10.57
C SER A 104 -0.99 -15.89 -9.42
N PRO A 105 -1.06 -17.22 -9.67
CA PRO A 105 -1.10 -18.22 -8.60
C PRO A 105 0.09 -18.15 -7.62
N ALA A 106 1.24 -17.68 -8.07
CA ALA A 106 2.45 -17.48 -7.25
C ALA A 106 2.82 -16.00 -7.11
N GLY A 107 1.90 -15.09 -7.40
CA GLY A 107 2.18 -13.65 -7.42
C GLY A 107 2.25 -13.00 -6.04
N LEU A 108 1.67 -13.63 -5.03
CA LEU A 108 1.70 -13.15 -3.65
C LEU A 108 2.67 -13.95 -2.80
N PRO A 109 3.31 -13.31 -1.79
CA PRO A 109 4.11 -14.00 -0.81
C PRO A 109 3.33 -15.07 -0.07
N VAL A 110 4.03 -16.13 0.36
CA VAL A 110 3.43 -17.19 1.18
C VAL A 110 2.82 -16.59 2.45
N GLY A 111 1.59 -16.97 2.78
CA GLY A 111 0.83 -16.46 3.93
C GLY A 111 0.04 -15.18 3.67
N ALA A 112 0.31 -14.44 2.59
CA ALA A 112 -0.48 -13.28 2.23
C ALA A 112 -1.89 -13.68 1.77
N ILE A 113 -2.88 -12.87 2.18
CA ILE A 113 -4.30 -13.09 1.89
C ILE A 113 -4.86 -11.88 1.15
N GLN A 114 -5.59 -12.13 0.07
CA GLN A 114 -6.42 -11.12 -0.58
C GLN A 114 -7.84 -11.19 -0.01
N GLY A 115 -8.31 -10.07 0.55
CA GLY A 115 -9.69 -9.94 0.96
C GLY A 115 -10.63 -9.66 -0.21
N ARG A 116 -11.91 -9.61 0.08
CA ARG A 116 -12.96 -9.35 -0.92
C ARG A 116 -12.97 -7.85 -1.27
N ASN A 117 -12.90 -7.56 -2.57
CA ASN A 117 -13.14 -6.23 -3.12
C ASN A 117 -14.65 -5.94 -3.25
N ASP A 118 -15.02 -4.70 -3.57
CA ASP A 118 -16.44 -4.32 -3.67
C ASP A 118 -17.09 -4.74 -5.00
N TYR A 119 -16.32 -5.28 -5.97
CA TYR A 119 -16.87 -6.02 -7.11
C TYR A 119 -17.36 -7.43 -6.73
N GLY A 120 -17.12 -7.88 -5.47
CA GLY A 120 -17.59 -9.17 -4.95
C GLY A 120 -16.59 -10.32 -5.06
N ASN A 121 -15.36 -10.06 -5.51
CA ASN A 121 -14.32 -11.07 -5.70
C ASN A 121 -13.10 -10.79 -4.81
N SER A 122 -12.30 -11.81 -4.50
CA SER A 122 -10.96 -11.61 -3.96
C SER A 122 -10.01 -11.16 -5.06
N GLY A 123 -9.07 -10.27 -4.70
CA GLY A 123 -8.05 -9.78 -5.63
C GLY A 123 -8.29 -8.36 -6.12
N PHE A 124 -7.51 -7.96 -7.14
CA PHE A 124 -7.55 -6.64 -7.72
C PHE A 124 -8.73 -6.47 -8.68
N GLY A 125 -9.54 -5.45 -8.42
CA GLY A 125 -10.51 -4.93 -9.38
C GLY A 125 -10.08 -3.52 -9.80
N GLY A 126 -9.82 -3.33 -11.07
CA GLY A 126 -9.30 -2.07 -11.62
C GLY A 126 -10.27 -0.91 -11.53
N ALA A 127 -9.80 0.26 -11.91
CA ALA A 127 -10.60 1.49 -11.93
C ALA A 127 -11.72 1.42 -12.98
N CYS A 128 -12.93 1.84 -12.59
CA CYS A 128 -14.05 2.02 -13.52
C CYS A 128 -15.01 3.10 -12.98
N PRO A 129 -14.59 4.36 -12.93
CA PRO A 129 -15.47 5.44 -12.47
C PRO A 129 -16.65 5.61 -13.42
N PRO A 130 -17.81 6.10 -12.94
CA PRO A 130 -18.95 6.40 -13.82
C PRO A 130 -18.57 7.36 -14.94
N ALA A 131 -19.13 7.13 -16.14
CA ALA A 131 -18.85 8.00 -17.28
C ALA A 131 -19.38 9.42 -17.02
N GLY A 132 -18.53 10.43 -17.25
CA GLY A 132 -18.88 11.83 -17.05
C GLY A 132 -18.62 12.36 -15.64
N ASP A 133 -18.25 11.52 -14.69
CA ASP A 133 -17.86 11.96 -13.34
C ASP A 133 -16.55 12.75 -13.36
N LYS A 134 -16.33 13.51 -12.28
CA LYS A 134 -15.04 14.11 -11.98
C LYS A 134 -13.98 13.01 -11.85
N PRO A 135 -12.68 13.34 -11.99
CA PRO A 135 -11.65 12.34 -11.70
C PRO A 135 -11.78 11.78 -10.28
N HIS A 136 -11.80 10.46 -10.16
CA HIS A 136 -11.74 9.74 -8.89
C HIS A 136 -10.29 9.56 -8.47
N HIS A 137 -9.99 9.62 -7.18
CA HIS A 137 -8.63 9.58 -6.62
C HIS A 137 -8.31 8.19 -6.07
N TYR A 138 -7.85 7.29 -6.94
CA TYR A 138 -7.48 5.93 -6.56
C TYR A 138 -6.25 5.95 -5.66
N GLN A 139 -6.43 5.48 -4.43
CA GLN A 139 -5.42 5.49 -3.37
C GLN A 139 -4.79 4.10 -3.25
N PHE A 140 -3.55 3.96 -3.73
CA PHE A 140 -2.73 2.76 -3.49
C PHE A 140 -1.88 2.98 -2.26
N THR A 141 -2.12 2.22 -1.21
CA THR A 141 -1.48 2.42 0.10
C THR A 141 -0.75 1.15 0.53
N VAL A 142 0.49 1.31 0.98
CA VAL A 142 1.22 0.29 1.73
C VAL A 142 1.19 0.66 3.21
N TRP A 143 0.83 -0.31 4.04
CA TRP A 143 0.74 -0.20 5.49
C TRP A 143 1.86 -1.00 6.12
N ALA A 144 2.63 -0.41 7.04
CA ALA A 144 3.57 -1.10 7.91
C ALA A 144 2.88 -1.38 9.24
N LEU A 145 2.80 -2.64 9.66
CA LEU A 145 2.01 -3.09 10.80
C LEU A 145 2.89 -3.56 11.95
N LYS A 146 2.42 -3.33 13.19
CA LYS A 146 3.06 -3.77 14.44
C LYS A 146 2.75 -5.23 14.80
N VAL A 147 1.98 -5.93 13.99
CA VAL A 147 1.61 -7.34 14.14
C VAL A 147 2.06 -8.12 12.91
N ASP A 148 2.41 -9.37 13.08
CA ASP A 148 2.82 -10.29 12.02
C ASP A 148 1.62 -10.84 11.24
N HIS A 149 0.45 -10.90 11.89
CA HIS A 149 -0.75 -11.50 11.32
C HIS A 149 -2.02 -10.75 11.73
N LEU A 150 -2.90 -10.52 10.75
CA LEU A 150 -4.28 -10.13 10.95
C LEU A 150 -5.19 -11.35 10.76
N SER A 151 -6.02 -11.67 11.75
CA SER A 151 -6.93 -12.83 11.72
C SER A 151 -8.13 -12.55 10.81
N VAL A 152 -7.91 -12.61 9.51
CA VAL A 152 -8.92 -12.46 8.45
C VAL A 152 -8.76 -13.55 7.41
N ASP A 153 -9.81 -13.78 6.62
CA ASP A 153 -9.79 -14.69 5.47
C ASP A 153 -10.10 -13.95 4.16
N ALA A 154 -10.17 -14.68 3.06
CA ALA A 154 -10.44 -14.13 1.74
C ALA A 154 -11.85 -13.54 1.58
N ASN A 155 -12.78 -13.80 2.51
CA ASN A 155 -14.13 -13.24 2.52
C ASN A 155 -14.21 -11.91 3.31
N ALA A 156 -13.14 -11.53 4.01
CA ALA A 156 -13.11 -10.28 4.76
C ALA A 156 -13.34 -9.09 3.83
N SER A 157 -14.28 -8.22 4.21
CA SER A 157 -14.57 -7.00 3.44
C SER A 157 -13.43 -5.99 3.54
N GLY A 158 -13.29 -5.13 2.53
CA GLY A 158 -12.35 -4.01 2.58
C GLY A 158 -12.55 -3.11 3.80
N ALA A 159 -13.79 -2.89 4.23
CA ALA A 159 -14.10 -2.10 5.42
C ALA A 159 -13.56 -2.75 6.72
N LEU A 160 -13.73 -4.06 6.91
CA LEU A 160 -13.19 -4.79 8.05
C LEU A 160 -11.65 -4.74 8.04
N ILE A 161 -11.04 -5.04 6.89
CA ILE A 161 -9.58 -4.97 6.73
C ILE A 161 -9.10 -3.55 7.03
N GLY A 162 -9.72 -2.52 6.48
CA GLY A 162 -9.38 -1.12 6.73
C GLY A 162 -9.44 -0.73 8.21
N TYR A 163 -10.43 -1.23 8.95
CA TYR A 163 -10.52 -1.05 10.40
C TYR A 163 -9.32 -1.68 11.13
N MET A 164 -9.00 -2.95 10.82
CA MET A 164 -7.88 -3.67 11.45
C MET A 164 -6.53 -3.05 11.10
N LEU A 165 -6.35 -2.58 9.86
CA LEU A 165 -5.14 -1.87 9.43
C LEU A 165 -4.93 -0.60 10.24
N ARG A 166 -5.97 0.23 10.43
CA ARG A 166 -5.87 1.45 11.23
C ARG A 166 -5.51 1.19 12.69
N ALA A 167 -6.00 0.11 13.28
CA ALA A 167 -5.72 -0.27 14.67
C ALA A 167 -4.28 -0.78 14.87
N ASN A 168 -3.63 -1.29 13.81
CA ASN A 168 -2.33 -1.95 13.88
C ASN A 168 -1.21 -1.24 13.11
N ALA A 169 -1.49 -0.15 12.41
CA ALA A 169 -0.49 0.58 11.61
C ALA A 169 0.55 1.28 12.50
N LEU A 170 1.81 1.10 12.17
CA LEU A 170 2.92 1.95 12.60
C LEU A 170 3.07 3.16 11.67
N ALA A 171 2.92 2.93 10.37
CA ALA A 171 2.95 3.96 9.33
C ALA A 171 2.20 3.48 8.08
N LYS A 172 1.92 4.42 7.20
CA LYS A 172 1.43 4.14 5.84
C LYS A 172 2.04 5.13 4.85
N VAL A 173 2.16 4.70 3.59
CA VAL A 173 2.59 5.52 2.47
C VAL A 173 1.70 5.25 1.26
N GLN A 174 1.49 6.26 0.42
CA GLN A 174 0.42 6.21 -0.58
C GLN A 174 0.83 6.85 -1.91
N ILE A 175 0.40 6.23 -3.01
CA ILE A 175 0.32 6.85 -4.34
C ILE A 175 -1.16 7.13 -4.63
N VAL A 176 -1.50 8.36 -5.03
CA VAL A 176 -2.84 8.75 -5.45
C VAL A 176 -2.83 9.01 -6.95
N ALA A 177 -3.67 8.27 -7.69
CA ALA A 177 -3.80 8.34 -9.14
C ALA A 177 -5.20 8.87 -9.53
N PRO A 178 -5.34 10.15 -9.98
CA PRO A 178 -6.62 10.68 -10.44
C PRO A 178 -6.98 10.05 -11.78
N THR A 179 -8.14 9.39 -11.86
CA THR A 179 -8.58 8.71 -13.08
C THR A 179 -10.04 8.98 -13.36
N ARG A 180 -10.40 9.23 -14.63
CA ARG A 180 -11.77 9.39 -15.10
C ARG A 180 -12.01 8.53 -16.34
N ARG A 181 -13.28 8.30 -16.65
CA ARG A 181 -13.73 7.66 -17.88
C ARG A 181 -14.38 8.67 -18.81
#